data_3609ad37fad81637d11baeed2a8226cd
#
_entry.id   3609ad37fad81637d11baeed2a8226cd
#
_cell.length_a   1.000
_cell.length_b   1.000
_cell.length_c   1.000
_cell.angle_alpha   90.00
_cell.angle_beta   90.00
_cell.angle_gamma   90.00
#
_symmetry.space_group_name_H-M   'P 1'
#
loop_
_entity.id
_entity.type
_entity.pdbx_description
1 polymer ?
#
loop_
_entity_poly.entity_id
_entity_poly.type
_entity_poly.pdbx_seq_one_letter_code
_entity_poly.pdbx_strand_id
1 'polypeptide(L)'
;MNSCVSGCGMPCFACCHNSDTGRAEYFDMSAYPPDRITDILTASTAIPAVFPAKEIGGIFYRDGGLSDNTPIKPLYDVGFRKFIVSYLGSVSADLSEFPDADFLELYPSDKILLGKNEGRLLKAGTLDFDGGNAALRIELGRTETLEYLSGNIGTFFRERLME
;
A
#
# COMPACT_ATOMS: atom_id res chain seq x y z
N MET A 1 -8.09 13.54 -12.54
CA MET A 1 -7.56 12.88 -11.34
C MET A 1 -6.29 13.54 -10.79
N ASN A 2 -5.79 14.59 -11.42
CA ASN A 2 -4.44 15.16 -11.14
C ASN A 2 -4.40 16.27 -10.07
N SER A 3 -5.52 16.65 -9.47
CA SER A 3 -5.57 17.77 -8.51
C SER A 3 -5.42 17.36 -7.04
N CYS A 4 -5.50 16.07 -6.71
CA CYS A 4 -5.47 15.63 -5.32
C CYS A 4 -4.07 15.55 -4.71
N VAL A 5 -3.04 15.21 -5.48
CA VAL A 5 -1.69 15.02 -4.92
C VAL A 5 -0.96 16.36 -4.78
N SER A 6 -1.09 17.27 -5.73
CA SER A 6 -0.38 18.56 -5.73
C SER A 6 -1.07 19.68 -4.94
N GLY A 7 -2.26 19.47 -4.39
CA GLY A 7 -3.06 20.53 -3.78
C GLY A 7 -3.42 20.34 -2.30
N CYS A 8 -3.25 19.16 -1.72
CA CYS A 8 -3.70 18.88 -0.35
C CYS A 8 -2.64 19.12 0.73
N GLY A 9 -1.38 19.40 0.36
CA GLY A 9 -0.29 19.60 1.33
C GLY A 9 0.11 18.37 2.14
N MET A 10 -0.50 17.20 1.86
CA MET A 10 -0.11 15.93 2.50
C MET A 10 0.96 15.22 1.66
N PRO A 11 2.05 14.73 2.28
CA PRO A 11 3.03 13.92 1.58
C PRO A 11 2.40 12.61 1.08
N CYS A 12 2.77 12.21 -0.13
CA CYS A 12 2.31 10.98 -0.74
C CYS A 12 3.51 10.28 -1.40
N PHE A 13 3.84 9.09 -0.92
CA PHE A 13 4.98 8.33 -1.41
C PHE A 13 4.54 7.07 -2.16
N ALA A 14 5.30 6.72 -3.21
CA ALA A 14 5.23 5.42 -3.85
C ALA A 14 6.56 4.69 -3.65
N CYS A 15 6.50 3.40 -3.33
CA CYS A 15 7.67 2.53 -3.23
C CYS A 15 7.88 1.79 -4.55
N CYS A 16 9.11 1.79 -5.05
CA CYS A 16 9.54 1.00 -6.20
C CYS A 16 10.81 0.21 -5.85
N HIS A 17 10.93 -0.99 -6.40
CA HIS A 17 12.16 -1.77 -6.34
C HIS A 17 13.11 -1.33 -7.45
N ASN A 18 14.24 -0.75 -7.11
CA ASN A 18 15.31 -0.43 -8.06
C ASN A 18 16.04 -1.72 -8.46
N SER A 19 15.97 -2.08 -9.75
CA SER A 19 16.54 -3.34 -10.26
C SER A 19 18.07 -3.33 -10.30
N ASP A 20 18.71 -2.17 -10.33
CA ASP A 20 20.18 -2.06 -10.36
C ASP A 20 20.79 -2.22 -8.96
N THR A 21 20.14 -1.66 -7.95
CA THR A 21 20.62 -1.69 -6.55
C THR A 21 20.03 -2.84 -5.73
N GLY A 22 18.91 -3.41 -6.17
CA GLY A 22 18.14 -4.41 -5.43
C GLY A 22 17.45 -3.86 -4.17
N ARG A 23 17.20 -2.55 -4.09
CA ARG A 23 16.67 -1.89 -2.89
C ARG A 23 15.38 -1.14 -3.18
N ALA A 24 14.61 -0.88 -2.12
CA ALA A 24 13.48 0.03 -2.17
C ALA A 24 13.94 1.47 -2.43
N GLU A 25 13.21 2.16 -3.31
CA GLU A 25 13.27 3.61 -3.48
C GLU A 25 11.88 4.21 -3.29
N TYR A 26 11.81 5.34 -2.59
CA TYR A 26 10.56 6.02 -2.26
C TYR A 26 10.48 7.33 -3.02
N PHE A 27 9.43 7.47 -3.82
CA PHE A 27 9.18 8.64 -4.64
C PHE A 27 8.13 9.51 -3.96
N ASP A 28 8.49 10.74 -3.57
CA ASP A 28 7.51 11.74 -3.15
C ASP A 28 6.75 12.25 -4.36
N MET A 29 5.49 11.85 -4.47
CA MET A 29 4.64 12.15 -5.61
C MET A 29 4.37 13.65 -5.78
N SER A 30 4.55 14.46 -4.73
CA SER A 30 4.39 15.91 -4.78
C SER A 30 5.50 16.61 -5.58
N ALA A 31 6.66 15.95 -5.72
CA ALA A 31 7.84 16.49 -6.42
C ALA A 31 7.80 16.26 -7.95
N TYR A 32 6.79 15.53 -8.47
CA TYR A 32 6.76 15.11 -9.86
C TYR A 32 5.54 15.65 -10.62
N PRO A 33 5.70 15.94 -11.94
CA PRO A 33 4.57 16.28 -12.80
C PRO A 33 3.69 15.04 -13.09
N PRO A 34 2.43 15.22 -13.52
CA PRO A 34 1.43 14.15 -13.67
C PRO A 34 1.84 12.96 -14.53
N ASP A 35 2.57 13.20 -15.61
CA ASP A 35 3.10 12.17 -16.50
C ASP A 35 4.12 11.28 -15.78
N ARG A 36 5.02 11.89 -15.00
CA ARG A 36 5.99 11.16 -14.18
C ARG A 36 5.34 10.39 -13.03
N ILE A 37 4.30 10.95 -12.41
CA ILE A 37 3.50 10.25 -11.40
C ILE A 37 2.93 8.95 -11.98
N THR A 38 2.41 8.99 -13.21
CA THR A 38 1.89 7.79 -13.88
C THR A 38 2.99 6.75 -14.10
N ASP A 39 4.18 7.15 -14.52
CA ASP A 39 5.33 6.26 -14.69
C ASP A 39 5.74 5.60 -13.37
N ILE A 40 5.82 6.38 -12.28
CA ILE A 40 6.18 5.89 -10.95
C ILE A 40 5.13 4.89 -10.43
N LEU A 41 3.84 5.21 -10.55
CA LEU A 41 2.77 4.29 -10.13
C LEU A 41 2.77 2.99 -10.95
N THR A 42 3.06 3.08 -12.26
CA THR A 42 3.21 1.90 -13.11
C THR A 42 4.40 1.04 -12.66
N ALA A 43 5.52 1.66 -12.28
CA ALA A 43 6.68 0.97 -11.74
C ALA A 43 6.38 0.29 -10.40
N SER A 44 5.72 1.03 -9.48
CA SER A 44 5.34 0.55 -8.14
C SER A 44 4.40 -0.65 -8.15
N THR A 45 3.71 -0.89 -9.26
CA THR A 45 2.78 -2.01 -9.46
C THR A 45 3.27 -3.03 -10.48
N ALA A 46 4.52 -2.95 -10.93
CA ALA A 46 5.10 -3.84 -11.94
C ALA A 46 5.52 -5.19 -11.32
N ILE A 47 4.52 -6.02 -10.96
CA ILE A 47 4.71 -7.36 -10.36
C ILE A 47 5.55 -8.22 -11.31
N PRO A 48 6.66 -8.81 -10.85
CA PRO A 48 7.49 -9.71 -11.66
C PRO A 48 6.70 -10.87 -12.26
N ALA A 49 7.05 -11.26 -13.46
CA ALA A 49 6.38 -12.28 -14.27
C ALA A 49 4.94 -11.94 -14.74
N VAL A 50 4.33 -10.87 -14.21
CA VAL A 50 3.00 -10.39 -14.64
C VAL A 50 3.14 -9.16 -15.52
N PHE A 51 3.97 -8.20 -15.10
CA PHE A 51 4.22 -6.96 -15.83
C PHE A 51 5.71 -6.75 -16.12
N PRO A 52 6.05 -6.08 -17.25
CA PRO A 52 7.43 -5.70 -17.52
C PRO A 52 7.91 -4.65 -16.49
N ALA A 53 9.22 -4.63 -16.25
CA ALA A 53 9.83 -3.54 -15.50
C ALA A 53 9.61 -2.20 -16.22
N LYS A 54 9.44 -1.12 -15.46
CA LYS A 54 9.26 0.23 -15.98
C LYS A 54 10.59 0.99 -15.90
N GLU A 55 11.01 1.57 -17.00
CA GLU A 55 12.18 2.45 -17.03
C GLU A 55 11.80 3.86 -16.60
N ILE A 56 12.55 4.42 -15.64
CA ILE A 56 12.44 5.82 -15.19
C ILE A 56 13.86 6.39 -15.09
N GLY A 57 14.19 7.34 -15.94
CA GLY A 57 15.48 8.01 -15.91
C GLY A 57 16.69 7.12 -16.20
N GLY A 58 16.53 6.05 -16.98
CA GLY A 58 17.58 5.10 -17.34
C GLY A 58 17.73 3.93 -16.36
N ILE A 59 16.92 3.90 -15.29
CA ILE A 59 16.90 2.82 -14.27
C ILE A 59 15.60 2.01 -14.44
N PHE A 60 15.71 0.68 -14.35
CA PHE A 60 14.56 -0.20 -14.38
C PHE A 60 14.00 -0.43 -12.98
N TYR A 61 12.71 -0.16 -12.83
CA TYR A 61 11.98 -0.36 -11.58
C TYR A 61 10.93 -1.46 -11.71
N ARG A 62 10.68 -2.12 -10.59
CA ARG A 62 9.65 -3.15 -10.41
C ARG A 62 8.79 -2.82 -9.19
N ASP A 63 7.79 -3.66 -8.95
CA ASP A 63 6.90 -3.58 -7.79
C ASP A 63 7.69 -3.40 -6.49
N GLY A 64 7.32 -2.37 -5.72
CA GLY A 64 7.98 -2.03 -4.45
C GLY A 64 7.91 -3.14 -3.42
N GLY A 65 6.87 -3.97 -3.46
CA GLY A 65 6.69 -5.12 -2.58
C GLY A 65 7.81 -6.17 -2.65
N LEU A 66 8.70 -6.12 -3.66
CA LEU A 66 9.92 -6.93 -3.69
C LEU A 66 10.93 -6.55 -2.60
N SER A 67 10.97 -5.30 -2.17
CA SER A 67 11.94 -4.77 -1.21
C SER A 67 11.29 -4.23 0.05
N ASP A 68 10.14 -3.58 -0.06
CA ASP A 68 9.36 -3.03 1.04
C ASP A 68 7.87 -3.05 0.67
N ASN A 69 7.18 -4.06 1.18
CA ASN A 69 5.74 -4.24 0.93
C ASN A 69 4.85 -3.39 1.85
N THR A 70 5.43 -2.74 2.86
CA THR A 70 4.71 -1.87 3.80
C THR A 70 5.52 -0.60 4.05
N PRO A 71 5.55 0.34 3.09
CA PRO A 71 6.49 1.46 3.04
C PRO A 71 6.12 2.58 4.05
N ILE A 72 6.34 2.33 5.33
CA ILE A 72 6.08 3.25 6.44
C ILE A 72 7.19 4.31 6.57
N LYS A 73 8.43 3.88 6.33
CA LYS A 73 9.63 4.66 6.58
C LYS A 73 9.59 6.10 6.03
N PRO A 74 9.19 6.38 4.79
CA PRO A 74 9.22 7.76 4.28
C PRO A 74 8.24 8.68 5.02
N LEU A 75 7.09 8.18 5.47
CA LEU A 75 6.15 8.96 6.27
C LEU A 75 6.64 9.13 7.72
N TYR A 76 7.27 8.11 8.28
CA TYR A 76 7.89 8.19 9.61
C TYR A 76 9.03 9.21 9.64
N ASP A 77 9.89 9.24 8.62
CA ASP A 77 11.02 10.17 8.48
C ASP A 77 10.56 11.64 8.39
N VAL A 78 9.39 11.91 7.80
CA VAL A 78 8.80 13.26 7.76
C VAL A 78 7.94 13.60 8.99
N GLY A 79 7.95 12.76 10.03
CA GLY A 79 7.40 13.07 11.35
C GLY A 79 6.04 12.47 11.68
N PHE A 80 5.44 11.66 10.82
CA PHE A 80 4.21 10.96 11.18
C PHE A 80 4.50 9.86 12.22
N ARG A 81 3.59 9.69 13.18
CA ARG A 81 3.70 8.72 14.28
C ARG A 81 2.43 7.90 14.50
N LYS A 82 1.37 8.17 13.75
CA LYS A 82 0.14 7.39 13.76
C LYS A 82 -0.17 6.90 12.36
N PHE A 83 -0.27 5.60 12.21
CA PHE A 83 -0.41 4.94 10.91
C PHE A 83 -1.63 4.02 10.90
N ILE A 84 -2.40 4.08 9.83
CA ILE A 84 -3.37 3.04 9.49
C ILE A 84 -2.73 2.22 8.39
N VAL A 85 -2.43 0.95 8.67
CA VAL A 85 -1.78 0.03 7.72
C VAL A 85 -2.81 -0.95 7.19
N SER A 86 -3.01 -0.99 5.87
CA SER A 86 -3.88 -1.95 5.22
C SER A 86 -3.04 -3.01 4.50
N TYR A 87 -3.09 -4.23 4.98
CA TYR A 87 -2.37 -5.36 4.40
C TYR A 87 -3.12 -6.00 3.24
N LEU A 88 -2.37 -6.53 2.27
CA LEU A 88 -2.92 -7.30 1.15
C LEU A 88 -3.05 -8.80 1.47
N GLY A 89 -2.51 -9.23 2.60
CA GLY A 89 -2.50 -10.62 3.05
C GLY A 89 -2.55 -10.72 4.57
N SER A 90 -2.35 -11.92 5.11
CA SER A 90 -2.39 -12.21 6.55
C SER A 90 -1.03 -12.04 7.25
N VAL A 91 0.02 -11.63 6.53
CA VAL A 91 1.36 -11.46 7.10
C VAL A 91 1.59 -10.00 7.45
N SER A 92 1.88 -9.74 8.73
CA SER A 92 2.26 -8.41 9.23
C SER A 92 3.66 -8.01 8.79
N ALA A 93 3.89 -6.70 8.67
CA ALA A 93 5.24 -6.15 8.59
C ALA A 93 5.94 -6.20 9.97
N ASP A 94 7.27 -6.20 9.97
CA ASP A 94 8.04 -5.91 11.18
C ASP A 94 8.02 -4.40 11.43
N LEU A 95 7.31 -3.99 12.48
CA LEU A 95 7.13 -2.60 12.88
C LEU A 95 8.11 -2.16 13.98
N SER A 96 9.04 -3.02 14.38
CA SER A 96 10.00 -2.76 15.47
C SER A 96 10.98 -1.61 15.17
N GLU A 97 11.16 -1.27 13.88
CA GLU A 97 11.96 -0.11 13.46
C GLU A 97 11.32 1.25 13.80
N PHE A 98 10.04 1.27 14.22
CA PHE A 98 9.26 2.49 14.49
C PHE A 98 8.75 2.53 15.93
N PRO A 99 9.63 2.55 16.95
CA PRO A 99 9.27 2.29 18.35
C PRO A 99 8.41 3.37 19.01
N ASP A 100 8.34 4.57 18.44
CA ASP A 100 7.55 5.71 18.94
C ASP A 100 6.29 5.97 18.06
N ALA A 101 5.93 5.02 17.20
CA ALA A 101 4.75 5.11 16.37
C ALA A 101 3.63 4.16 16.83
N ASP A 102 2.39 4.59 16.63
CA ASP A 102 1.18 3.82 16.88
C ASP A 102 0.62 3.29 15.57
N PHE A 103 0.20 2.03 15.54
CA PHE A 103 -0.32 1.38 14.35
C PHE A 103 -1.74 0.86 14.55
N LEU A 104 -2.62 1.18 13.62
CA LEU A 104 -3.91 0.53 13.45
C LEU A 104 -3.85 -0.35 12.21
N GLU A 105 -3.79 -1.66 12.43
CA GLU A 105 -3.55 -2.63 11.38
C GLU A 105 -4.86 -3.24 10.87
N LEU A 106 -5.06 -3.21 9.56
CA LEU A 106 -6.22 -3.76 8.86
C LEU A 106 -5.80 -4.98 8.05
N TYR A 107 -6.43 -6.10 8.32
CA TYR A 107 -6.16 -7.37 7.61
C TYR A 107 -7.38 -7.77 6.78
N PRO A 108 -7.17 -8.29 5.56
CA PRO A 108 -8.26 -8.86 4.78
C PRO A 108 -8.75 -10.16 5.44
N SER A 109 -10.06 -10.37 5.49
CA SER A 109 -10.62 -11.65 5.93
C SER A 109 -10.32 -12.77 4.93
N ASP A 110 -10.48 -14.02 5.38
CA ASP A 110 -10.38 -15.19 4.50
C ASP A 110 -11.35 -15.11 3.31
N LYS A 111 -12.51 -14.49 3.48
CA LYS A 111 -13.48 -14.27 2.39
C LYS A 111 -12.91 -13.37 1.28
N ILE A 112 -12.13 -12.36 1.66
CA ILE A 112 -11.44 -11.47 0.71
C ILE A 112 -10.30 -12.21 0.04
N LEU A 113 -9.49 -12.96 0.82
CA LEU A 113 -8.30 -13.65 0.33
C LEU A 113 -8.65 -14.81 -0.61
N LEU A 114 -9.62 -15.64 -0.24
CA LEU A 114 -9.98 -16.86 -0.98
C LEU A 114 -10.97 -16.56 -2.12
N GLY A 115 -11.89 -15.62 -1.92
CA GLY A 115 -12.94 -15.30 -2.89
C GLY A 115 -13.81 -16.52 -3.21
N LYS A 116 -14.44 -16.50 -4.40
CA LYS A 116 -15.27 -17.63 -4.89
C LYS A 116 -14.46 -18.77 -5.54
N ASN A 117 -13.13 -18.63 -5.64
CA ASN A 117 -12.26 -19.54 -6.40
C ASN A 117 -11.41 -20.43 -5.48
N GLU A 118 -12.00 -21.03 -4.46
CA GLU A 118 -11.34 -22.01 -3.61
C GLU A 118 -10.66 -23.10 -4.47
N GLY A 119 -9.32 -23.21 -4.35
CA GLY A 119 -8.53 -24.28 -4.99
C GLY A 119 -7.82 -23.91 -6.31
N ARG A 120 -7.86 -22.66 -6.79
CA ARG A 120 -7.08 -22.23 -7.95
C ARG A 120 -5.95 -21.27 -7.55
N LEU A 121 -4.72 -21.78 -7.52
CA LEU A 121 -3.50 -21.07 -7.08
C LEU A 121 -3.26 -19.69 -7.77
N LEU A 122 -3.69 -19.54 -9.03
CA LEU A 122 -3.51 -18.31 -9.83
C LEU A 122 -4.77 -17.43 -9.91
N LYS A 123 -5.87 -17.83 -9.24
CA LYS A 123 -7.14 -17.07 -9.24
C LYS A 123 -7.63 -16.71 -7.85
N ALA A 124 -6.77 -16.83 -6.84
CA ALA A 124 -7.07 -16.43 -5.48
C ALA A 124 -6.17 -15.27 -5.06
N GLY A 125 -6.69 -14.43 -4.18
CA GLY A 125 -5.93 -13.32 -3.61
C GLY A 125 -5.60 -12.19 -4.59
N THR A 126 -4.43 -11.62 -4.43
CA THR A 126 -3.94 -10.41 -5.12
C THR A 126 -3.76 -10.60 -6.64
N LEU A 127 -3.63 -11.83 -7.14
CA LEU A 127 -3.44 -12.14 -8.57
C LEU A 127 -4.74 -12.52 -9.29
N ASP A 128 -5.89 -12.36 -8.65
CA ASP A 128 -7.19 -12.55 -9.30
C ASP A 128 -7.65 -11.27 -9.98
N PHE A 129 -7.47 -11.19 -11.29
CA PHE A 129 -7.88 -10.05 -12.13
C PHE A 129 -9.30 -10.18 -12.70
N ASP A 130 -10.14 -11.11 -12.18
CA ASP A 130 -11.54 -11.19 -12.57
C ASP A 130 -12.35 -10.01 -12.04
N GLY A 131 -13.00 -9.26 -12.95
CA GLY A 131 -13.72 -8.03 -12.60
C GLY A 131 -14.90 -8.25 -11.65
N GLY A 132 -15.58 -9.40 -11.74
CA GLY A 132 -16.69 -9.72 -10.82
C GLY A 132 -16.19 -10.02 -9.41
N ASN A 133 -15.09 -10.75 -9.30
CA ASN A 133 -14.45 -11.01 -8.01
C ASN A 133 -13.84 -9.73 -7.41
N ALA A 134 -13.27 -8.84 -8.24
CA ALA A 134 -12.76 -7.55 -7.79
C ALA A 134 -13.87 -6.70 -7.16
N ALA A 135 -15.03 -6.58 -7.81
CA ALA A 135 -16.16 -5.81 -7.28
C ALA A 135 -16.67 -6.37 -5.94
N LEU A 136 -16.76 -7.70 -5.81
CA LEU A 136 -17.14 -8.35 -4.55
C LEU A 136 -16.12 -8.06 -3.43
N ARG A 137 -14.82 -8.15 -3.72
CA ARG A 137 -13.76 -7.88 -2.74
C ARG A 137 -13.74 -6.43 -2.29
N ILE A 138 -13.99 -5.48 -3.19
CA ILE A 138 -14.10 -4.06 -2.85
C ILE A 138 -15.25 -3.85 -1.87
N GLU A 139 -16.42 -4.44 -2.10
CA GLU A 139 -17.57 -4.26 -1.21
C GLU A 139 -17.37 -4.96 0.15
N LEU A 140 -16.79 -6.16 0.15
CA LEU A 140 -16.42 -6.85 1.39
C LEU A 140 -15.39 -6.04 2.19
N GLY A 141 -14.32 -5.59 1.53
CA GLY A 141 -13.26 -4.80 2.16
C GLY A 141 -13.81 -3.49 2.73
N ARG A 142 -14.70 -2.80 1.99
CA ARG A 142 -15.38 -1.60 2.50
C ARG A 142 -16.18 -1.88 3.76
N THR A 143 -16.97 -2.94 3.76
CA THR A 143 -17.84 -3.30 4.89
C THR A 143 -17.01 -3.67 6.12
N GLU A 144 -16.07 -4.58 5.98
CA GLU A 144 -15.21 -5.05 7.08
C GLU A 144 -14.34 -3.93 7.66
N THR A 145 -13.80 -3.05 6.80
CA THR A 145 -13.03 -1.88 7.24
C THR A 145 -13.89 -0.91 8.04
N LEU A 146 -15.11 -0.60 7.58
CA LEU A 146 -16.02 0.29 8.30
C LEU A 146 -16.43 -0.27 9.66
N GLU A 147 -16.74 -1.56 9.74
CA GLU A 147 -17.05 -2.24 11.00
C GLU A 147 -15.86 -2.17 11.98
N TYR A 148 -14.67 -2.50 11.52
CA TYR A 148 -13.45 -2.46 12.34
C TYR A 148 -13.14 -1.04 12.83
N LEU A 149 -13.17 -0.05 11.94
CA LEU A 149 -12.86 1.34 12.27
C LEU A 149 -13.90 1.95 13.21
N SER A 150 -15.18 1.59 13.09
CA SER A 150 -16.24 2.12 13.98
C SER A 150 -15.98 1.81 15.46
N GLY A 151 -15.34 0.66 15.76
CA GLY A 151 -14.96 0.26 17.10
C GLY A 151 -13.61 0.79 17.59
N ASN A 152 -12.67 1.05 16.70
CA ASN A 152 -11.27 1.24 17.07
C ASN A 152 -10.72 2.66 16.78
N ILE A 153 -11.23 3.36 15.76
CA ILE A 153 -10.62 4.62 15.30
C ILE A 153 -10.70 5.72 16.34
N GLY A 154 -11.79 5.77 17.11
CA GLY A 154 -11.98 6.79 18.15
C GLY A 154 -10.97 6.65 19.29
N THR A 155 -10.64 5.45 19.70
CA THR A 155 -9.64 5.15 20.71
C THR A 155 -8.24 5.45 20.18
N PHE A 156 -7.92 4.97 18.98
CA PHE A 156 -6.62 5.16 18.35
C PHE A 156 -6.19 6.64 18.22
N PHE A 157 -7.13 7.56 17.98
CA PHE A 157 -6.80 8.99 17.91
C PHE A 157 -6.91 9.74 19.23
N ARG A 158 -7.57 9.20 20.28
CA ARG A 158 -7.77 9.87 21.57
C ARG A 158 -6.64 9.71 22.58
N GLU A 159 -5.88 8.64 22.53
CA GLU A 159 -4.92 8.28 23.59
C GLU A 159 -3.78 9.29 23.81
N ARG A 160 -3.50 10.18 22.84
CA ARG A 160 -2.48 11.24 23.01
C ARG A 160 -3.02 12.64 23.31
N LEU A 161 -4.31 12.82 23.55
CA LEU A 161 -4.85 14.12 23.95
C LEU A 161 -4.86 14.30 25.48
N MET A 162 -4.35 13.33 26.24
CA MET A 162 -4.34 13.33 27.71
C MET A 162 -2.93 13.29 28.33
N GLU A 163 -1.88 13.43 27.54
CA GLU A 163 -0.50 13.69 27.97
C GLU A 163 -0.10 15.14 27.62
#